data_a84bc3e0483be9fab37b780c0052975d
#
_entry.id   a84bc3e0483be9fab37b780c0052975d
#
_cell.length_a   1.000
_cell.length_b   1.000
_cell.length_c   1.000
_cell.angle_alpha   90.00
_cell.angle_beta   90.00
_cell.angle_gamma   90.00
#
_symmetry.space_group_name_H-M   'P 1'
#
loop_
_entity.id
_entity.type
_entity.pdbx_description
1 polymer ?
#
loop_
_entity_poly.entity_id
_entity_poly.type
_entity_poly.pdbx_seq_one_letter_code
_entity_poly.pdbx_strand_id
1 'polypeptide(L)'
;FFGGKQFNSETGGPKYGGRYHDPTVGALSTRLYKEGKGKGLIGKALREYVRNNGGGPAVECYDVPDDAYGDGAIANWGIEQLEELKDSRQAFFLAVGFEKPHLPFVAPEKYWNLYDRDQLELEPVQQYPQGAPAVAETDYVEARTYSGIPAEGVIPESIQRELLHGYLACVSYVDAQVGRLIDKLVSTGLAQDTIVVFWGDHGFHLGDKAIWGKHTNYEQSTRSPLIISNVGRRGQKTDGPVNLLDIFPTLC
;
A
#
# COMPACT_ATOMS: atom_id res chain seq x y z
N PHE A 1 8.67 -9.63 -15.49
CA PHE A 1 7.44 -10.09 -14.84
C PHE A 1 6.96 -8.97 -13.92
N PHE A 2 5.73 -8.51 -14.10
CA PHE A 2 5.14 -7.46 -13.26
C PHE A 2 3.97 -8.08 -12.51
N GLY A 3 4.10 -8.20 -11.19
CA GLY A 3 3.03 -8.55 -10.27
C GLY A 3 2.76 -7.37 -9.35
N GLY A 4 1.53 -7.03 -9.12
CA GLY A 4 1.15 -5.90 -8.32
C GLY A 4 0.34 -4.86 -9.08
N LYS A 5 0.20 -3.65 -8.55
CA LYS A 5 -0.57 -2.56 -9.16
C LYS A 5 -0.45 -2.57 -10.68
N GLN A 6 -1.56 -2.79 -11.35
CA GLN A 6 -1.63 -2.99 -12.78
C GLN A 6 -0.79 -1.97 -13.56
N PHE A 7 0.31 -2.43 -14.09
CA PHE A 7 0.66 -1.97 -15.42
C PHE A 7 -0.15 -2.82 -16.39
N ASN A 8 -1.10 -2.23 -17.10
CA ASN A 8 -1.73 -2.85 -18.22
C ASN A 8 -0.63 -3.22 -19.20
N SER A 9 -0.14 -4.44 -19.13
CA SER A 9 0.72 -4.96 -20.16
C SER A 9 -0.18 -5.45 -21.27
N GLU A 10 -0.37 -4.69 -22.29
CA GLU A 10 -0.74 -5.20 -23.63
C GLU A 10 0.33 -6.20 -24.16
N THR A 11 1.38 -6.45 -23.38
CA THR A 11 2.54 -7.27 -23.71
C THR A 11 2.57 -8.63 -23.03
N GLY A 12 1.41 -9.23 -22.73
CA GLY A 12 1.35 -10.67 -22.44
C GLY A 12 2.05 -11.17 -21.17
N GLY A 13 2.39 -10.29 -20.23
CA GLY A 13 2.82 -10.68 -18.89
C GLY A 13 1.70 -11.46 -18.18
N PRO A 14 2.03 -12.33 -17.19
CA PRO A 14 1.04 -13.11 -16.50
C PRO A 14 -0.03 -12.15 -15.98
N LYS A 15 -1.24 -12.33 -16.48
CA LYS A 15 -2.39 -11.61 -15.97
C LYS A 15 -2.42 -11.93 -14.49
N TYR A 16 -2.17 -10.96 -13.67
CA TYR A 16 -2.38 -11.03 -12.25
C TYR A 16 -3.84 -11.43 -12.07
N GLY A 17 -4.05 -12.71 -12.01
CA GLY A 17 -5.36 -13.28 -11.94
C GLY A 17 -5.89 -13.08 -10.55
N GLY A 18 -6.95 -12.31 -10.40
CA GLY A 18 -7.75 -12.28 -9.20
C GLY A 18 -8.37 -13.65 -8.86
N ARG A 19 -7.55 -14.69 -8.75
CA ARG A 19 -7.97 -16.03 -8.35
C ARG A 19 -8.18 -16.16 -6.85
N TYR A 20 -7.73 -15.19 -6.06
CA TYR A 20 -7.65 -15.29 -4.62
C TYR A 20 -8.48 -14.23 -3.89
N HIS A 21 -9.40 -13.61 -4.58
CA HIS A 21 -10.44 -12.88 -3.89
C HIS A 21 -11.47 -13.90 -3.42
N ASP A 22 -11.44 -14.21 -2.15
CA ASP A 22 -12.63 -14.72 -1.49
C ASP A 22 -13.69 -13.60 -1.63
N PRO A 23 -14.76 -13.80 -2.40
CA PRO A 23 -15.75 -12.78 -2.61
C PRO A 23 -16.51 -12.43 -1.32
N THR A 24 -16.32 -13.19 -0.26
CA THR A 24 -16.89 -12.94 1.08
C THR A 24 -15.96 -12.07 1.93
N VAL A 25 -14.68 -11.99 1.57
CA VAL A 25 -13.66 -11.19 2.25
C VAL A 25 -13.17 -10.14 1.28
N GLY A 26 -13.46 -8.94 1.54
CA GLY A 26 -13.06 -7.82 0.71
C GLY A 26 -13.92 -6.62 1.01
N ALA A 27 -13.29 -5.50 1.26
CA ALA A 27 -14.00 -4.28 1.58
C ALA A 27 -15.09 -4.01 0.54
N LEU A 28 -16.28 -3.69 0.99
CA LEU A 28 -17.40 -3.32 0.13
C LEU A 28 -17.03 -2.23 -0.88
N SER A 29 -16.17 -1.30 -0.48
CA SER A 29 -15.61 -0.26 -1.35
C SER A 29 -14.83 -0.84 -2.52
N THR A 30 -14.01 -1.86 -2.31
CA THR A 30 -13.26 -2.54 -3.37
C THR A 30 -14.19 -3.19 -4.36
N ARG A 31 -15.26 -3.85 -3.89
CA ARG A 31 -16.29 -4.44 -4.75
C ARG A 31 -16.98 -3.38 -5.58
N LEU A 32 -17.47 -2.31 -4.95
CA LEU A 32 -18.14 -1.20 -5.64
C LEU A 32 -17.22 -0.51 -6.65
N TYR A 33 -15.93 -0.40 -6.34
CA TYR A 33 -14.95 0.15 -7.25
C TYR A 33 -14.79 -0.72 -8.51
N LYS A 34 -14.74 -2.04 -8.36
CA LYS A 34 -14.70 -3.01 -9.47
C LYS A 34 -15.98 -2.98 -10.30
N GLU A 35 -17.14 -2.93 -9.65
CA GLU A 35 -18.44 -2.80 -10.32
C GLU A 35 -18.54 -1.50 -11.12
N GLY A 36 -18.13 -0.37 -10.55
CA GLY A 36 -18.12 0.91 -11.25
C GLY A 36 -17.19 0.91 -12.47
N LYS A 37 -16.01 0.34 -12.34
CA LYS A 37 -15.09 0.14 -13.49
C LYS A 37 -15.70 -0.75 -14.56
N GLY A 38 -16.37 -1.84 -14.19
CA GLY A 38 -17.11 -2.71 -15.12
C GLY A 38 -18.24 -1.98 -15.86
N LYS A 39 -18.75 -0.87 -15.30
CA LYS A 39 -19.71 0.05 -15.96
C LYS A 39 -19.03 1.15 -16.78
N GLY A 40 -17.72 1.11 -16.95
CA GLY A 40 -16.95 2.11 -17.69
C GLY A 40 -16.73 3.43 -16.94
N LEU A 41 -17.04 3.50 -15.63
CA LEU A 41 -16.85 4.71 -14.84
C LEU A 41 -15.38 4.91 -14.49
N ILE A 42 -14.91 6.16 -14.57
CA ILE A 42 -13.53 6.56 -14.23
C ILE A 42 -13.52 7.86 -13.40
N GLY A 43 -12.42 8.13 -12.72
CA GLY A 43 -12.18 9.40 -12.03
C GLY A 43 -13.29 9.78 -11.06
N LYS A 44 -13.84 11.00 -11.19
CA LYS A 44 -14.89 11.54 -10.31
C LYS A 44 -16.17 10.70 -10.36
N ALA A 45 -16.61 10.27 -11.55
CA ALA A 45 -17.83 9.48 -11.70
C ALA A 45 -17.75 8.13 -10.98
N LEU A 46 -16.59 7.49 -10.98
CA LEU A 46 -16.37 6.25 -10.26
C LEU A 46 -16.41 6.48 -8.74
N ARG A 47 -15.80 7.55 -8.22
CA ARG A 47 -15.87 7.90 -6.80
C ARG A 47 -17.29 8.21 -6.35
N GLU A 48 -18.06 8.95 -7.16
CA GLU A 48 -19.47 9.25 -6.89
C GLU A 48 -20.31 7.98 -6.91
N TYR A 49 -20.06 7.06 -7.83
CA TYR A 49 -20.74 5.77 -7.86
C TYR A 49 -20.50 4.98 -6.57
N VAL A 50 -19.25 4.85 -6.12
CA VAL A 50 -18.91 4.14 -4.88
C VAL A 50 -19.59 4.81 -3.68
N ARG A 51 -19.52 6.13 -3.57
CA ARG A 51 -20.16 6.90 -2.48
C ARG A 51 -21.67 6.72 -2.46
N ASN A 52 -22.33 6.83 -3.60
CA ASN A 52 -23.79 6.77 -3.72
C ASN A 52 -24.34 5.35 -3.52
N ASN A 53 -23.49 4.33 -3.63
CA ASN A 53 -23.86 2.93 -3.37
C ASN A 53 -23.40 2.41 -2.01
N GLY A 54 -23.21 3.33 -1.04
CA GLY A 54 -22.93 3.01 0.36
C GLY A 54 -21.46 3.00 0.75
N GLY A 55 -20.57 3.36 -0.17
CA GLY A 55 -19.14 3.53 0.00
C GLY A 55 -18.49 2.53 0.91
N GLY A 56 -17.97 1.47 0.79
CA GLY A 56 -17.48 0.50 1.76
C GLY A 56 -16.68 1.09 2.93
N PRO A 57 -16.44 0.34 3.98
CA PRO A 57 -15.72 0.81 5.15
C PRO A 57 -14.28 1.18 4.81
N ALA A 58 -13.73 2.14 5.55
CA ALA A 58 -12.32 2.53 5.42
C ALA A 58 -11.37 1.49 6.00
N VAL A 59 -11.87 0.60 6.84
CA VAL A 59 -11.11 -0.45 7.52
C VAL A 59 -11.86 -1.78 7.46
N GLU A 60 -11.11 -2.88 7.46
CA GLU A 60 -11.67 -4.23 7.50
C GLU A 60 -10.71 -5.19 8.19
N CYS A 61 -11.25 -6.01 9.08
CA CYS A 61 -10.50 -6.96 9.90
C CYS A 61 -11.29 -8.28 9.98
N TYR A 62 -10.71 -9.36 9.44
CA TYR A 62 -11.28 -10.71 9.54
C TYR A 62 -10.20 -11.72 9.93
N ASP A 63 -10.61 -12.75 10.66
CA ASP A 63 -9.76 -13.92 10.93
C ASP A 63 -9.71 -14.81 9.67
N VAL A 64 -8.76 -14.49 8.81
CA VAL A 64 -8.56 -15.15 7.51
C VAL A 64 -7.06 -15.31 7.23
N PRO A 65 -6.66 -16.25 6.35
CA PRO A 65 -5.28 -16.39 5.92
C PRO A 65 -4.84 -15.17 5.08
N ASP A 66 -3.51 -15.00 4.96
CA ASP A 66 -2.91 -13.85 4.27
C ASP A 66 -3.38 -13.71 2.82
N ASP A 67 -3.57 -14.82 2.13
CA ASP A 67 -3.94 -14.85 0.72
C ASP A 67 -5.45 -14.70 0.46
N ALA A 68 -6.25 -14.56 1.51
CA ALA A 68 -7.63 -14.07 1.37
C ALA A 68 -7.67 -12.62 0.85
N TYR A 69 -6.61 -11.84 1.11
CA TYR A 69 -6.44 -10.50 0.58
C TYR A 69 -5.42 -10.46 -0.57
N GLY A 70 -5.53 -9.42 -1.40
CA GLY A 70 -4.75 -9.28 -2.63
C GLY A 70 -3.23 -9.37 -2.44
N ASP A 71 -2.68 -8.75 -1.41
CA ASP A 71 -1.24 -8.70 -1.19
C ASP A 71 -0.64 -10.05 -0.80
N GLY A 72 -1.36 -10.87 -0.05
CA GLY A 72 -0.92 -12.25 0.22
C GLY A 72 -0.91 -13.12 -1.04
N ALA A 73 -1.88 -12.93 -1.93
CA ALA A 73 -1.91 -13.59 -3.23
C ALA A 73 -0.77 -13.10 -4.15
N ILE A 74 -0.43 -11.80 -4.08
CA ILE A 74 0.73 -11.22 -4.76
C ILE A 74 2.03 -11.87 -4.28
N ALA A 75 2.17 -12.03 -2.96
CA ALA A 75 3.34 -12.69 -2.39
C ALA A 75 3.44 -14.16 -2.85
N ASN A 76 2.33 -14.90 -2.86
CA ASN A 76 2.30 -16.28 -3.37
C ASN A 76 2.78 -16.35 -4.82
N TRP A 77 2.27 -15.48 -5.69
CA TRP A 77 2.73 -15.40 -7.08
C TRP A 77 4.22 -15.07 -7.17
N GLY A 78 4.71 -14.09 -6.42
CA GLY A 78 6.15 -13.75 -6.41
C GLY A 78 7.04 -14.91 -5.95
N ILE A 79 6.58 -15.69 -4.96
CA ILE A 79 7.24 -16.91 -4.48
C ILE A 79 7.30 -17.98 -5.58
N GLU A 80 6.21 -18.18 -6.32
CA GLU A 80 6.16 -19.09 -7.48
C GLU A 80 7.17 -18.65 -8.54
N GLN A 81 7.24 -17.35 -8.85
CA GLN A 81 8.21 -16.84 -9.83
C GLN A 81 9.66 -17.08 -9.39
N LEU A 82 9.99 -16.85 -8.12
CA LEU A 82 11.33 -17.14 -7.59
C LEU A 82 11.67 -18.63 -7.64
N GLU A 83 10.69 -19.52 -7.44
CA GLU A 83 10.88 -20.96 -7.59
C GLU A 83 11.19 -21.37 -9.03
N GLU A 84 10.49 -20.77 -10.01
CA GLU A 84 10.75 -21.01 -11.43
C GLU A 84 12.12 -20.47 -11.88
N LEU A 85 12.55 -19.34 -11.30
CA LEU A 85 13.80 -18.66 -11.66
C LEU A 85 15.05 -19.33 -11.08
N LYS A 86 14.93 -20.14 -10.01
CA LYS A 86 16.09 -20.75 -9.32
C LYS A 86 16.96 -21.64 -10.24
N ASP A 87 16.31 -22.32 -11.17
CA ASP A 87 16.97 -23.21 -12.12
C ASP A 87 17.33 -22.51 -13.44
N SER A 88 16.94 -21.26 -13.60
CA SER A 88 17.27 -20.44 -14.75
C SER A 88 18.72 -19.94 -14.67
N ARG A 89 19.46 -20.07 -15.78
CA ARG A 89 20.80 -19.47 -15.92
C ARG A 89 20.77 -18.08 -16.52
N GLN A 90 19.59 -17.52 -16.72
CA GLN A 90 19.40 -16.20 -17.33
C GLN A 90 19.27 -15.13 -16.24
N ALA A 91 19.83 -13.95 -16.50
CA ALA A 91 19.55 -12.80 -15.68
C ALA A 91 18.04 -12.48 -15.74
N PHE A 92 17.50 -12.03 -14.62
CA PHE A 92 16.08 -11.69 -14.52
C PHE A 92 15.87 -10.33 -13.87
N PHE A 93 14.71 -9.77 -14.14
CA PHE A 93 14.13 -8.64 -13.41
C PHE A 93 12.74 -9.05 -12.92
N LEU A 94 12.55 -9.06 -11.61
CA LEU A 94 11.27 -9.39 -10.99
C LEU A 94 10.77 -8.17 -10.19
N ALA A 95 9.63 -7.62 -10.56
CA ALA A 95 8.96 -6.55 -9.83
C ALA A 95 7.69 -7.10 -9.17
N VAL A 96 7.61 -6.95 -7.85
CA VAL A 96 6.45 -7.34 -7.03
C VAL A 96 5.95 -6.11 -6.30
N GLY A 97 4.72 -5.70 -6.58
CA GLY A 97 4.14 -4.49 -5.99
C GLY A 97 2.93 -4.83 -5.13
N PHE A 98 2.90 -4.30 -3.92
CA PHE A 98 1.81 -4.43 -2.97
C PHE A 98 0.91 -3.19 -2.97
N GLU A 99 -0.34 -3.38 -2.59
CA GLU A 99 -1.31 -2.29 -2.52
C GLU A 99 -1.32 -1.64 -1.13
N LYS A 100 -1.10 -2.43 -0.09
CA LYS A 100 -1.10 -1.91 1.29
C LYS A 100 0.19 -1.16 1.60
N PRO A 101 0.10 -0.14 2.46
CA PRO A 101 -1.02 0.34 3.28
C PRO A 101 -1.98 1.33 2.61
N HIS A 102 -2.32 1.21 1.34
CA HIS A 102 -3.35 2.04 0.70
C HIS A 102 -4.75 1.78 1.31
N LEU A 103 -5.59 2.81 1.41
CA LEU A 103 -7.00 2.67 1.75
C LEU A 103 -7.75 1.76 0.75
N PRO A 104 -8.77 0.99 1.18
CA PRO A 104 -9.17 0.79 2.57
C PRO A 104 -8.11 0.01 3.34
N PHE A 105 -7.96 0.29 4.64
CA PHE A 105 -7.00 -0.43 5.48
C PHE A 105 -7.56 -1.80 5.84
N VAL A 106 -7.21 -2.79 5.06
CA VAL A 106 -7.68 -4.17 5.19
C VAL A 106 -6.50 -5.12 5.37
N ALA A 107 -6.55 -5.90 6.43
CA ALA A 107 -5.54 -6.89 6.78
C ALA A 107 -6.17 -8.02 7.60
N PRO A 108 -5.60 -9.25 7.58
CA PRO A 108 -6.01 -10.32 8.47
C PRO A 108 -5.91 -9.91 9.95
N GLU A 109 -6.84 -10.42 10.77
CA GLU A 109 -6.98 -10.06 12.19
C GLU A 109 -5.70 -10.22 13.00
N LYS A 110 -4.87 -11.22 12.67
CA LYS A 110 -3.59 -11.44 13.37
C LYS A 110 -2.65 -10.23 13.34
N TYR A 111 -2.74 -9.36 12.32
CA TYR A 111 -1.93 -8.14 12.23
C TYR A 111 -2.56 -6.99 13.01
N TRP A 112 -3.88 -6.95 13.13
CA TRP A 112 -4.57 -6.01 14.02
C TRP A 112 -4.24 -6.30 15.47
N ASN A 113 -4.20 -7.56 15.85
CA ASN A 113 -3.91 -8.01 17.21
C ASN A 113 -2.47 -7.72 17.68
N LEU A 114 -1.59 -7.21 16.80
CA LEU A 114 -0.26 -6.71 17.19
C LEU A 114 -0.29 -5.38 17.93
N TYR A 115 -1.38 -4.64 17.84
CA TYR A 115 -1.51 -3.29 18.37
C TYR A 115 -2.71 -3.16 19.30
N ASP A 116 -2.52 -2.46 20.39
CA ASP A 116 -3.61 -2.02 21.28
C ASP A 116 -4.11 -0.66 20.79
N ARG A 117 -5.34 -0.63 20.26
CA ARG A 117 -5.96 0.60 19.72
C ARG A 117 -6.00 1.73 20.74
N ASP A 118 -6.25 1.43 22.00
CA ASP A 118 -6.41 2.44 23.04
C ASP A 118 -5.08 3.10 23.43
N GLN A 119 -3.96 2.43 23.13
CA GLN A 119 -2.61 2.94 23.36
C GLN A 119 -2.03 3.71 22.15
N LEU A 120 -2.73 3.74 21.02
CA LEU A 120 -2.23 4.45 19.84
C LEU A 120 -2.31 5.97 20.08
N GLU A 121 -1.18 6.63 19.94
CA GLU A 121 -1.11 8.09 20.01
C GLU A 121 -1.49 8.69 18.67
N LEU A 122 -2.46 9.61 18.69
CA LEU A 122 -2.83 10.38 17.50
C LEU A 122 -1.84 11.53 17.28
N GLU A 123 -1.76 11.99 16.03
CA GLU A 123 -0.97 13.16 15.69
C GLU A 123 -1.43 14.38 16.51
N PRO A 124 -0.55 14.99 17.30
CA PRO A 124 -0.92 16.11 18.17
C PRO A 124 -1.17 17.40 17.39
N VAL A 125 -0.58 17.56 16.18
CA VAL A 125 -0.71 18.76 15.37
C VAL A 125 -1.64 18.50 14.19
N GLN A 126 -2.93 18.68 14.42
CA GLN A 126 -3.98 18.46 13.41
C GLN A 126 -4.44 19.78 12.74
N GLN A 127 -3.60 20.79 12.72
CA GLN A 127 -3.92 22.10 12.15
C GLN A 127 -2.86 22.47 11.11
N TYR A 128 -3.27 23.24 10.12
CA TYR A 128 -2.33 23.81 9.17
C TYR A 128 -1.35 24.78 9.85
N PRO A 129 -0.13 24.90 9.38
CA PRO A 129 0.83 25.87 9.92
C PRO A 129 0.26 27.28 9.83
N GLN A 130 0.41 28.05 10.91
CA GLN A 130 -0.02 29.44 10.92
C GLN A 130 0.73 30.24 9.84
N GLY A 131 0.01 30.98 9.01
CA GLY A 131 0.57 31.75 7.91
C GLY A 131 0.91 30.91 6.67
N ALA A 132 0.53 29.64 6.61
CA ALA A 132 0.66 28.87 5.39
C ALA A 132 -0.13 29.51 4.24
N PRO A 133 0.41 29.53 3.00
CA PRO A 133 -0.34 30.05 1.87
C PRO A 133 -1.54 29.13 1.57
N ALA A 134 -2.63 29.70 1.05
CA ALA A 134 -3.86 28.95 0.78
C ALA A 134 -3.64 27.73 -0.15
N VAL A 135 -2.65 27.78 -1.04
CA VAL A 135 -2.28 26.63 -1.91
C VAL A 135 -1.71 25.44 -1.14
N ALA A 136 -1.28 25.64 0.11
CA ALA A 136 -0.79 24.55 0.96
C ALA A 136 -1.93 23.78 1.64
N GLU A 137 -3.13 24.35 1.66
CA GLU A 137 -4.32 23.71 2.19
C GLU A 137 -4.94 22.80 1.12
N THR A 138 -5.50 21.68 1.54
CA THR A 138 -6.26 20.79 0.67
C THR A 138 -7.59 20.43 1.32
N ASP A 139 -8.65 20.47 0.55
CA ASP A 139 -9.98 19.96 0.90
C ASP A 139 -10.11 18.46 0.58
N TYR A 140 -9.12 17.89 -0.08
CA TYR A 140 -9.11 16.48 -0.45
C TYR A 140 -8.56 15.62 0.69
N VAL A 141 -9.45 15.02 1.45
CA VAL A 141 -9.15 13.99 2.46
C VAL A 141 -9.64 12.65 1.94
N GLU A 142 -8.72 11.80 1.48
CA GLU A 142 -9.05 10.53 0.80
C GLU A 142 -9.95 9.63 1.66
N ALA A 143 -9.71 9.57 2.97
CA ALA A 143 -10.51 8.78 3.89
C ALA A 143 -12.01 9.14 3.87
N ARG A 144 -12.36 10.40 3.56
CA ARG A 144 -13.77 10.85 3.50
C ARG A 144 -14.55 10.28 2.31
N THR A 145 -13.89 9.55 1.42
CA THR A 145 -14.58 8.83 0.34
C THR A 145 -15.18 7.50 0.79
N TYR A 146 -14.89 7.08 2.02
CA TYR A 146 -15.35 5.83 2.61
C TYR A 146 -16.54 6.05 3.55
N SER A 147 -17.38 5.01 3.70
CA SER A 147 -18.52 5.05 4.62
C SER A 147 -18.04 5.10 6.08
N GLY A 148 -18.81 5.75 6.93
CA GLY A 148 -18.49 5.92 8.34
C GLY A 148 -17.52 7.06 8.65
N ILE A 149 -16.91 7.67 7.64
CA ILE A 149 -16.06 8.86 7.82
C ILE A 149 -16.89 10.13 7.56
N PRO A 150 -16.92 11.12 8.45
CA PRO A 150 -17.63 12.37 8.23
C PRO A 150 -17.20 13.05 6.94
N ALA A 151 -18.14 13.51 6.13
CA ALA A 151 -17.85 14.19 4.87
C ALA A 151 -17.11 15.51 5.08
N GLU A 152 -17.38 16.20 6.21
CA GLU A 152 -16.83 17.50 6.57
C GLU A 152 -16.51 17.56 8.06
N GLY A 153 -15.81 18.60 8.48
CA GLY A 153 -15.48 18.87 9.88
C GLY A 153 -14.35 17.95 10.42
N VAL A 154 -14.21 17.91 11.73
CA VAL A 154 -13.17 17.12 12.40
C VAL A 154 -13.57 15.65 12.40
N ILE A 155 -12.65 14.77 11.99
CA ILE A 155 -12.84 13.33 12.14
C ILE A 155 -12.70 12.98 13.64
N PRO A 156 -13.73 12.35 14.28
CA PRO A 156 -13.67 11.99 15.69
C PRO A 156 -12.44 11.14 16.03
N GLU A 157 -11.87 11.32 17.22
CA GLU A 157 -10.68 10.58 17.67
C GLU A 157 -10.85 9.07 17.61
N SER A 158 -12.04 8.54 17.93
CA SER A 158 -12.33 7.13 17.85
C SER A 158 -12.15 6.58 16.43
N ILE A 159 -12.58 7.33 15.42
CA ILE A 159 -12.42 7.00 14.00
C ILE A 159 -10.95 7.16 13.61
N GLN A 160 -10.28 8.22 14.04
CA GLN A 160 -8.85 8.42 13.77
C GLN A 160 -8.01 7.26 14.33
N ARG A 161 -8.28 6.80 15.57
CA ARG A 161 -7.61 5.63 16.16
C ARG A 161 -7.87 4.35 15.39
N GLU A 162 -9.09 4.17 14.90
CA GLU A 162 -9.43 3.01 14.07
C GLU A 162 -8.68 3.04 12.72
N LEU A 163 -8.63 4.20 12.07
CA LEU A 163 -7.87 4.39 10.82
C LEU A 163 -6.36 4.14 11.06
N LEU A 164 -5.79 4.71 12.13
CA LEU A 164 -4.38 4.51 12.48
C LEU A 164 -4.09 3.03 12.77
N HIS A 165 -4.96 2.36 13.52
CA HIS A 165 -4.85 0.93 13.81
C HIS A 165 -4.85 0.11 12.52
N GLY A 166 -5.79 0.38 11.61
CA GLY A 166 -5.86 -0.29 10.31
C GLY A 166 -4.64 -0.03 9.43
N TYR A 167 -4.11 1.19 9.44
CA TYR A 167 -2.87 1.52 8.74
C TYR A 167 -1.69 0.69 9.26
N LEU A 168 -1.48 0.64 10.57
CA LEU A 168 -0.39 -0.12 11.20
C LEU A 168 -0.55 -1.64 10.94
N ALA A 169 -1.77 -2.16 11.03
CA ALA A 169 -2.05 -3.55 10.67
C ALA A 169 -1.69 -3.85 9.20
N CYS A 170 -2.01 -2.94 8.28
CA CYS A 170 -1.62 -3.06 6.86
C CYS A 170 -0.10 -3.01 6.66
N VAL A 171 0.61 -2.15 7.40
CA VAL A 171 2.08 -2.10 7.36
C VAL A 171 2.67 -3.43 7.81
N SER A 172 2.21 -3.99 8.95
CA SER A 172 2.68 -5.29 9.43
C SER A 172 2.31 -6.43 8.50
N TYR A 173 1.14 -6.34 7.86
CA TYR A 173 0.72 -7.33 6.88
C TYR A 173 1.64 -7.34 5.64
N VAL A 174 1.93 -6.17 5.05
CA VAL A 174 2.80 -6.10 3.88
C VAL A 174 4.24 -6.44 4.24
N ASP A 175 4.72 -6.05 5.42
CA ASP A 175 6.04 -6.42 5.92
C ASP A 175 6.21 -7.95 5.97
N ALA A 176 5.21 -8.66 6.50
CA ALA A 176 5.22 -10.12 6.51
C ALA A 176 5.24 -10.71 5.09
N GLN A 177 4.53 -10.10 4.12
CA GLN A 177 4.54 -10.58 2.74
C GLN A 177 5.91 -10.34 2.07
N VAL A 178 6.54 -9.20 2.32
CA VAL A 178 7.92 -8.90 1.88
C VAL A 178 8.89 -9.90 2.51
N GLY A 179 8.76 -10.20 3.81
CA GLY A 179 9.56 -11.21 4.50
C GLY A 179 9.49 -12.57 3.80
N ARG A 180 8.30 -13.04 3.43
CA ARG A 180 8.11 -14.30 2.68
C ARG A 180 8.85 -14.34 1.34
N LEU A 181 8.87 -13.21 0.61
CA LEU A 181 9.62 -13.11 -0.65
C LEU A 181 11.13 -13.14 -0.40
N ILE A 182 11.62 -12.45 0.61
CA ILE A 182 13.05 -12.45 0.98
C ILE A 182 13.49 -13.85 1.43
N ASP A 183 12.70 -14.52 2.27
CA ASP A 183 12.96 -15.90 2.70
C ASP A 183 13.02 -16.86 1.51
N LYS A 184 12.11 -16.68 0.54
CA LYS A 184 12.14 -17.47 -0.68
C LYS A 184 13.37 -17.19 -1.52
N LEU A 185 13.75 -15.94 -1.70
CA LEU A 185 14.94 -15.52 -2.43
C LEU A 185 16.21 -16.16 -1.81
N VAL A 186 16.29 -16.19 -0.48
CA VAL A 186 17.40 -16.81 0.26
C VAL A 186 17.37 -18.33 0.09
N SER A 187 16.23 -18.98 0.29
CA SER A 187 16.11 -20.44 0.24
C SER A 187 16.33 -21.04 -1.15
N THR A 188 16.10 -20.25 -2.21
CA THR A 188 16.42 -20.65 -3.59
C THR A 188 17.89 -20.44 -3.96
N GLY A 189 18.69 -19.79 -3.11
CA GLY A 189 20.10 -19.46 -3.39
C GLY A 189 20.29 -18.24 -4.29
N LEU A 190 19.21 -17.61 -4.75
CA LEU A 190 19.28 -16.45 -5.66
C LEU A 190 19.75 -15.17 -4.97
N ALA A 191 19.65 -15.09 -3.63
CA ALA A 191 19.93 -13.90 -2.87
C ALA A 191 21.37 -13.36 -3.04
N GLN A 192 22.35 -14.22 -3.33
CA GLN A 192 23.74 -13.81 -3.43
C GLN A 192 24.03 -12.96 -4.67
N ASP A 193 23.29 -13.23 -5.74
CA ASP A 193 23.49 -12.60 -7.06
C ASP A 193 22.32 -11.68 -7.45
N THR A 194 21.44 -11.31 -6.49
CA THR A 194 20.28 -10.49 -6.74
C THR A 194 20.35 -9.18 -5.96
N ILE A 195 20.28 -8.05 -6.65
CA ILE A 195 20.06 -6.74 -6.01
C ILE A 195 18.58 -6.64 -5.67
N VAL A 196 18.28 -6.34 -4.40
CA VAL A 196 16.92 -6.09 -3.94
C VAL A 196 16.71 -4.59 -3.75
N VAL A 197 15.70 -4.05 -4.41
CA VAL A 197 15.28 -2.66 -4.24
C VAL A 197 13.89 -2.64 -3.67
N PHE A 198 13.74 -2.03 -2.51
CA PHE A 198 12.47 -1.83 -1.84
C PHE A 198 12.19 -0.34 -1.68
N TRP A 199 11.01 0.11 -2.11
CA TRP A 199 10.60 1.51 -1.95
C TRP A 199 9.09 1.66 -1.83
N GLY A 200 8.66 2.79 -1.24
CA GLY A 200 7.28 3.27 -1.35
C GLY A 200 7.15 4.28 -2.49
N ASP A 201 6.01 4.31 -3.15
CA ASP A 201 5.73 5.26 -4.25
C ASP A 201 5.47 6.68 -3.73
N HIS A 202 4.95 6.82 -2.51
CA HIS A 202 4.72 8.07 -1.79
C HIS A 202 4.55 7.78 -0.29
N GLY A 203 4.49 8.83 0.51
CA GLY A 203 4.08 8.76 1.91
C GLY A 203 2.55 8.91 2.08
N PHE A 204 2.10 9.13 3.32
CA PHE A 204 0.69 9.28 3.64
C PHE A 204 0.52 10.07 4.95
N HIS A 205 -0.45 10.98 4.98
CA HIS A 205 -0.84 11.69 6.19
C HIS A 205 -1.73 10.82 7.07
N LEU A 206 -1.44 10.80 8.37
CA LEU A 206 -2.16 10.02 9.37
C LEU A 206 -2.84 10.91 10.42
N GLY A 207 -3.47 11.99 9.97
CA GLY A 207 -4.18 12.94 10.82
C GLY A 207 -3.47 14.27 11.01
N ASP A 208 -2.17 14.35 10.71
CA ASP A 208 -1.46 15.62 10.71
C ASP A 208 -2.13 16.62 9.74
N LYS A 209 -2.25 17.88 10.16
CA LYS A 209 -2.98 18.92 9.43
C LYS A 209 -4.44 18.53 9.10
N ALA A 210 -5.03 17.64 9.90
CA ALA A 210 -6.35 17.04 9.67
C ALA A 210 -6.48 16.27 8.33
N ILE A 211 -5.36 15.87 7.73
CA ILE A 211 -5.31 15.18 6.45
C ILE A 211 -5.22 13.66 6.70
N TRP A 212 -6.02 12.89 5.97
CA TRP A 212 -5.93 11.46 5.83
C TRP A 212 -5.88 11.15 4.33
N GLY A 213 -4.68 11.21 3.78
CA GLY A 213 -4.44 11.11 2.34
C GLY A 213 -3.00 11.46 1.97
N LYS A 214 -2.77 11.76 0.69
CA LYS A 214 -1.40 11.91 0.15
C LYS A 214 -1.21 13.04 -0.88
N HIS A 215 -2.30 13.71 -1.29
CA HIS A 215 -2.23 14.69 -2.39
C HIS A 215 -1.74 16.05 -1.90
N THR A 216 -0.55 16.10 -1.34
CA THR A 216 0.12 17.32 -0.88
C THR A 216 1.61 17.28 -1.21
N ASN A 217 2.29 18.42 -1.06
CA ASN A 217 3.74 18.51 -1.15
C ASN A 217 4.42 18.52 0.24
N TYR A 218 3.68 18.17 1.29
CA TYR A 218 4.27 18.03 2.62
C TYR A 218 5.13 16.79 2.73
N GLU A 219 6.08 16.81 3.66
CA GLU A 219 7.03 15.72 3.95
C GLU A 219 6.32 14.37 4.11
N GLN A 220 5.18 14.36 4.79
CA GLN A 220 4.39 13.14 5.02
C GLN A 220 3.92 12.47 3.73
N SER A 221 3.72 13.22 2.67
CA SER A 221 3.34 12.68 1.36
C SER A 221 4.52 12.38 0.46
N THR A 222 5.61 13.15 0.56
CA THR A 222 6.74 13.08 -0.38
C THR A 222 7.86 12.18 0.10
N ARG A 223 7.96 11.96 1.42
CA ARG A 223 8.97 11.07 1.99
C ARG A 223 8.48 9.63 2.01
N SER A 224 9.16 8.78 1.29
CA SER A 224 8.92 7.34 1.26
C SER A 224 10.22 6.56 1.50
N PRO A 225 10.16 5.32 2.00
CA PRO A 225 11.34 4.50 2.19
C PRO A 225 11.98 4.15 0.84
N LEU A 226 13.31 4.09 0.81
CA LEU A 226 14.08 3.48 -0.26
C LEU A 226 15.24 2.70 0.35
N ILE A 227 15.29 1.40 0.05
CA ILE A 227 16.34 0.50 0.51
C ILE A 227 16.89 -0.23 -0.71
N ILE A 228 18.22 -0.19 -0.89
CA ILE A 228 18.91 -0.98 -1.91
C ILE A 228 19.88 -1.91 -1.20
N SER A 229 19.76 -3.20 -1.39
CA SER A 229 20.60 -4.21 -0.76
C SER A 229 21.41 -5.00 -1.78
N ASN A 230 22.44 -5.68 -1.28
CA ASN A 230 23.31 -6.56 -2.06
C ASN A 230 24.15 -5.85 -3.14
N VAL A 231 24.55 -4.59 -2.88
CA VAL A 231 25.45 -3.82 -3.76
C VAL A 231 26.93 -3.89 -3.32
N GLY A 232 27.32 -4.95 -2.61
CA GLY A 232 28.72 -5.24 -2.26
C GLY A 232 29.34 -4.34 -1.18
N ARG A 233 28.54 -3.58 -0.42
CA ARG A 233 28.98 -2.68 0.65
C ARG A 233 28.23 -2.96 1.96
N ARG A 234 28.85 -2.59 3.09
CA ARG A 234 28.13 -2.58 4.38
C ARG A 234 26.98 -1.59 4.32
N GLY A 235 25.85 -1.95 4.95
CA GLY A 235 24.69 -1.09 5.04
C GLY A 235 25.03 0.30 5.55
N GLN A 236 24.61 1.32 4.84
CA GLN A 236 24.78 2.73 5.15
C GLN A 236 23.44 3.43 5.10
N LYS A 237 23.30 4.52 5.84
CA LYS A 237 22.16 5.44 5.73
C LYS A 237 22.65 6.76 5.15
N THR A 238 21.79 7.42 4.40
CA THR A 238 22.03 8.78 3.92
C THR A 238 20.80 9.63 4.21
N ASP A 239 21.03 10.88 4.59
CA ASP A 239 19.99 11.91 4.72
C ASP A 239 19.91 12.78 3.47
N GLY A 240 20.72 12.47 2.45
CA GLY A 240 20.67 13.15 1.16
C GLY A 240 19.34 12.87 0.45
N PRO A 241 18.68 13.90 -0.11
CA PRO A 241 17.47 13.70 -0.90
C PRO A 241 17.78 12.88 -2.14
N VAL A 242 16.91 11.90 -2.44
CA VAL A 242 16.98 11.07 -3.64
C VAL A 242 15.64 11.14 -4.36
N ASN A 243 15.65 10.90 -5.66
CA ASN A 243 14.44 10.86 -6.47
C ASN A 243 14.20 9.43 -6.96
N LEU A 244 12.95 8.98 -6.96
CA LEU A 244 12.61 7.65 -7.47
C LEU A 244 12.97 7.47 -8.95
N LEU A 245 13.10 8.55 -9.72
CA LEU A 245 13.61 8.52 -11.10
C LEU A 245 15.07 8.06 -11.18
N ASP A 246 15.84 8.19 -10.09
CA ASP A 246 17.24 7.78 -10.03
C ASP A 246 17.41 6.26 -9.86
N ILE A 247 16.34 5.53 -9.49
CA ILE A 247 16.41 4.08 -9.29
C ILE A 247 16.85 3.37 -10.58
N PHE A 248 16.20 3.66 -11.70
CA PHE A 248 16.51 2.99 -12.95
C PHE A 248 17.96 3.23 -13.40
N PRO A 249 18.48 4.46 -13.51
CA PRO A 249 19.88 4.67 -13.89
C PRO A 249 20.89 4.18 -12.85
N THR A 250 20.48 4.01 -11.58
CA THR A 250 21.35 3.44 -10.54
C THR A 250 21.54 1.93 -10.71
N LEU A 251 20.56 1.24 -11.31
CA LEU A 251 20.60 -0.20 -11.53
C LEU A 251 21.19 -0.61 -12.90
N CYS A 252 21.37 0.34 -13.83
CA CYS A 252 21.98 0.14 -15.13
C CYS A 252 23.47 0.45 -15.14
#